data_f4465cf073a25657465c2e6bfd5cb810
#
_entry.id   f4465cf073a25657465c2e6bfd5cb810
#
_cell.length_a   1.000
_cell.length_b   1.000
_cell.length_c   1.000
_cell.angle_alpha   90.00
_cell.angle_beta   90.00
_cell.angle_gamma   90.00
#
_symmetry.space_group_name_H-M   'P 1'
#
loop_
_entity.id
_entity.type
_entity.pdbx_description
1 polymer ?
#
loop_
_entity_poly.entity_id
_entity_poly.type
_entity_poly.pdbx_seq_one_letter_code
_entity_poly.pdbx_strand_id
1 'polypeptide(L)'
;MTHRRPSLLAAACVASLLVLVAGCDKDKKGVEPPAELVDLKPTLAVQKLWDTGVGGGGEKLRLALGPALDRGVPYTAGRDGEVIAPDPASGRAKWSQDTKADLAAGPGVGASLVAVGTSDGKVIALDVASGKVLWKAS
;
A
#
# COMPACT_ATOMS: atom_id res chain seq x y z
N MET A 1 39.57 37.99 -49.96
CA MET A 1 38.76 36.80 -49.51
C MET A 1 39.66 35.88 -48.71
N THR A 2 39.61 35.98 -47.36
CA THR A 2 40.47 35.21 -46.48
C THR A 2 39.64 34.02 -45.94
N HIS A 3 39.85 32.83 -46.50
CA HIS A 3 39.34 31.59 -45.97
C HIS A 3 40.04 31.27 -44.63
N ARG A 4 39.40 31.53 -43.52
CA ARG A 4 39.84 30.99 -42.23
C ARG A 4 39.56 29.49 -42.23
N ARG A 5 40.61 28.68 -42.27
CA ARG A 5 40.54 27.22 -42.05
C ARG A 5 40.18 26.99 -40.57
N PRO A 6 39.12 26.21 -40.24
CA PRO A 6 38.85 25.86 -38.85
C PRO A 6 40.03 25.11 -38.27
N SER A 7 40.49 25.45 -37.10
CA SER A 7 41.61 24.79 -36.45
C SER A 7 41.22 23.32 -36.14
N LEU A 8 42.14 22.40 -36.39
CA LEU A 8 41.96 20.96 -36.12
C LEU A 8 41.49 20.68 -34.69
N LEU A 9 41.81 21.56 -33.74
CA LEU A 9 41.33 21.51 -32.35
C LEU A 9 39.81 21.74 -32.21
N ALA A 10 39.21 22.62 -33.03
CA ALA A 10 37.76 22.85 -32.96
C ALA A 10 36.99 21.65 -33.54
N ALA A 11 37.50 21.00 -34.58
CA ALA A 11 36.90 19.81 -35.16
C ALA A 11 36.99 18.60 -34.20
N ALA A 12 38.08 18.46 -33.45
CA ALA A 12 38.24 17.41 -32.44
C ALA A 12 37.28 17.56 -31.25
N CYS A 13 37.04 18.78 -30.78
CA CYS A 13 36.07 19.03 -29.67
C CYS A 13 34.63 18.70 -30.08
N VAL A 14 34.22 19.02 -31.30
CA VAL A 14 32.87 18.71 -31.81
C VAL A 14 32.67 17.18 -31.97
N ALA A 15 33.69 16.48 -32.46
CA ALA A 15 33.64 15.03 -32.56
C ALA A 15 33.56 14.32 -31.22
N SER A 16 34.25 14.83 -30.16
CA SER A 16 34.19 14.28 -28.82
C SER A 16 32.83 14.50 -28.14
N LEU A 17 32.14 15.60 -28.45
CA LEU A 17 30.82 15.91 -27.86
C LEU A 17 29.71 15.04 -28.45
N LEU A 18 29.85 14.62 -29.73
CA LEU A 18 28.87 13.75 -30.39
C LEU A 18 28.92 12.28 -29.92
N VAL A 19 30.02 11.82 -29.35
CA VAL A 19 30.16 10.45 -28.86
C VAL A 19 29.51 10.29 -27.48
N LEU A 20 29.31 11.39 -26.71
CA LEU A 20 28.72 11.35 -25.36
C LEU A 20 27.19 11.23 -25.38
N VAL A 21 26.53 11.40 -26.51
CA VAL A 21 25.06 11.36 -26.61
C VAL A 21 24.52 9.96 -27.01
N ALA A 22 25.40 9.06 -27.45
CA ALA A 22 25.01 7.72 -27.94
C ALA A 22 24.89 6.63 -26.86
N GLY A 23 24.92 6.99 -25.58
CA GLY A 23 25.08 6.05 -24.45
C GLY A 23 23.88 5.81 -23.58
N CYS A 24 22.63 5.98 -24.02
CA CYS A 24 21.47 5.67 -23.18
C CYS A 24 20.34 4.98 -23.95
N ASP A 25 20.67 3.95 -24.72
CA ASP A 25 19.67 2.94 -25.07
C ASP A 25 19.81 1.78 -24.08
N LYS A 26 19.17 1.92 -22.90
CA LYS A 26 18.97 0.80 -22.02
C LYS A 26 18.00 -0.14 -22.70
N ASP A 27 18.56 -1.15 -23.34
CA ASP A 27 17.85 -2.35 -23.78
C ASP A 27 16.82 -2.75 -22.71
N LYS A 28 15.57 -2.45 -22.95
CA LYS A 28 14.43 -3.04 -22.22
C LYS A 28 14.25 -4.49 -22.68
N LYS A 29 15.36 -5.23 -22.77
CA LYS A 29 15.33 -6.65 -23.04
C LYS A 29 14.84 -7.37 -21.81
N GLY A 30 13.64 -7.93 -21.88
CA GLY A 30 13.19 -8.96 -20.96
C GLY A 30 12.02 -8.62 -20.04
N VAL A 31 11.37 -7.48 -20.19
CA VAL A 31 10.06 -7.31 -19.53
C VAL A 31 9.01 -7.78 -20.53
N GLU A 32 8.48 -8.99 -20.34
CA GLU A 32 7.30 -9.41 -21.08
C GLU A 32 6.19 -8.38 -20.89
N PRO A 33 5.50 -7.97 -21.96
CA PRO A 33 4.34 -7.10 -21.79
C PRO A 33 3.32 -7.79 -20.87
N PRO A 34 2.57 -7.03 -20.07
CA PRO A 34 1.50 -7.60 -19.28
C PRO A 34 0.56 -8.42 -20.17
N ALA A 35 0.12 -9.56 -19.68
CA ALA A 35 -0.84 -10.39 -20.40
C ALA A 35 -2.10 -9.56 -20.74
N GLU A 36 -2.63 -9.73 -21.94
CA GLU A 36 -3.89 -9.09 -22.29
C GLU A 36 -5.01 -9.60 -21.39
N LEU A 37 -5.86 -8.67 -20.92
CA LEU A 37 -7.05 -9.02 -20.19
C LEU A 37 -8.02 -9.70 -21.14
N VAL A 38 -8.41 -10.92 -20.82
CA VAL A 38 -9.44 -11.68 -21.54
C VAL A 38 -10.72 -11.67 -20.74
N ASP A 39 -11.86 -11.68 -21.44
CA ASP A 39 -13.16 -11.81 -20.79
C ASP A 39 -13.24 -13.17 -20.08
N LEU A 40 -13.30 -13.13 -18.76
CA LEU A 40 -13.49 -14.32 -17.93
C LEU A 40 -14.98 -14.64 -17.84
N LYS A 41 -15.34 -15.86 -18.22
CA LYS A 41 -16.67 -16.38 -17.90
C LYS A 41 -16.70 -16.75 -16.41
N PRO A 42 -17.54 -16.08 -15.59
CA PRO A 42 -17.61 -16.42 -14.18
C PRO A 42 -18.09 -17.85 -13.98
N THR A 43 -17.33 -18.62 -13.25
CA THR A 43 -17.66 -20.01 -12.88
C THR A 43 -18.35 -20.11 -11.52
N LEU A 44 -18.33 -19.03 -10.75
CA LEU A 44 -18.96 -18.91 -9.44
C LEU A 44 -19.72 -17.58 -9.35
N ALA A 45 -20.97 -17.66 -8.94
CA ALA A 45 -21.76 -16.45 -8.63
C ALA A 45 -21.37 -15.94 -7.24
N VAL A 46 -20.68 -14.80 -7.20
CA VAL A 46 -20.32 -14.11 -5.95
C VAL A 46 -21.25 -12.91 -5.79
N GLN A 47 -21.87 -12.80 -4.63
CA GLN A 47 -22.71 -11.65 -4.27
C GLN A 47 -22.04 -10.85 -3.16
N LYS A 48 -22.00 -9.52 -3.30
CA LYS A 48 -21.60 -8.62 -2.22
C LYS A 48 -22.74 -8.56 -1.20
N LEU A 49 -22.48 -9.00 0.02
CA LEU A 49 -23.46 -8.95 1.10
C LEU A 49 -23.56 -7.53 1.69
N TRP A 50 -22.42 -6.89 1.92
CA TRP A 50 -22.34 -5.54 2.47
C TRP A 50 -20.96 -4.94 2.16
N ASP A 51 -20.80 -3.67 2.42
CA ASP A 51 -19.53 -2.96 2.48
C ASP A 51 -19.54 -2.01 3.67
N THR A 52 -18.36 -1.71 4.20
CA THR A 52 -18.18 -0.76 5.30
C THR A 52 -16.89 0.02 5.11
N GLY A 53 -16.94 1.31 5.43
CA GLY A 53 -15.76 2.16 5.44
C GLY A 53 -14.98 1.97 6.75
N VAL A 54 -13.66 2.11 6.67
CA VAL A 54 -12.76 2.08 7.82
C VAL A 54 -11.79 3.22 7.68
N GLY A 55 -12.01 4.27 8.41
CA GLY A 55 -11.12 5.42 8.53
C GLY A 55 -10.47 5.92 7.25
N GLY A 56 -9.38 6.65 7.38
CA GLY A 56 -8.59 7.15 6.27
C GLY A 56 -7.70 6.09 5.63
N GLY A 57 -7.65 6.06 4.30
CA GLY A 57 -6.75 5.20 3.55
C GLY A 57 -5.28 5.62 3.62
N GLY A 58 -4.39 4.71 3.26
CA GLY A 58 -2.95 4.97 3.19
C GLY A 58 -2.50 5.43 1.80
N GLU A 59 -3.12 6.47 1.22
CA GLU A 59 -2.76 7.00 -0.09
C GLU A 59 -1.24 7.17 -0.23
N LYS A 60 -0.66 6.62 -1.28
CA LYS A 60 0.79 6.65 -1.58
C LYS A 60 1.68 5.87 -0.60
N LEU A 61 1.12 5.25 0.45
CA LEU A 61 1.86 4.42 1.38
C LEU A 61 1.57 2.93 1.11
N ARG A 62 2.61 2.11 1.14
CA ARG A 62 2.47 0.65 1.07
C ARG A 62 2.25 0.11 2.49
N LEU A 63 1.02 0.14 2.95
CA LEU A 63 0.65 -0.29 4.29
C LEU A 63 0.08 -1.71 4.28
N ALA A 64 0.38 -2.47 5.32
CA ALA A 64 -0.14 -3.82 5.54
C ALA A 64 -1.40 -3.77 6.45
N LEU A 65 -2.42 -3.03 6.01
CA LEU A 65 -3.68 -2.85 6.76
C LEU A 65 -4.74 -3.89 6.36
N GLY A 66 -4.32 -5.14 6.09
CA GLY A 66 -5.26 -6.22 5.80
C GLY A 66 -6.15 -6.55 7.01
N PRO A 67 -7.40 -7.02 6.77
CA PRO A 67 -8.28 -7.43 7.84
C PRO A 67 -7.82 -8.74 8.48
N ALA A 68 -8.16 -8.94 9.76
CA ALA A 68 -8.05 -10.21 10.47
C ALA A 68 -9.43 -10.81 10.70
N LEU A 69 -9.50 -12.13 10.82
CA LEU A 69 -10.74 -12.86 11.06
C LEU A 69 -10.57 -13.76 12.28
N ASP A 70 -11.45 -13.63 13.26
CA ASP A 70 -11.53 -14.57 14.39
C ASP A 70 -12.98 -15.00 14.61
N ARG A 71 -13.20 -16.33 14.64
CA ARG A 71 -14.54 -16.93 14.86
C ARG A 71 -15.65 -16.31 14.00
N GLY A 72 -15.31 -15.99 12.74
CA GLY A 72 -16.26 -15.41 11.79
C GLY A 72 -16.47 -13.89 11.93
N VAL A 73 -15.85 -13.24 12.89
CA VAL A 73 -15.89 -11.77 13.05
C VAL A 73 -14.67 -11.16 12.38
N PRO A 74 -14.86 -10.27 11.40
CA PRO A 74 -13.76 -9.51 10.83
C PRO A 74 -13.34 -8.35 11.75
N TYR A 75 -12.04 -8.03 11.73
CA TYR A 75 -11.45 -6.88 12.40
C TYR A 75 -10.64 -6.13 11.37
N THR A 76 -10.78 -4.82 11.30
CA THR A 76 -10.07 -4.01 10.32
C THR A 76 -9.66 -2.68 10.92
N ALA A 77 -8.62 -2.06 10.35
CA ALA A 77 -8.04 -0.83 10.85
C ALA A 77 -7.76 0.14 9.70
N GLY A 78 -8.04 1.41 9.93
CA GLY A 78 -7.67 2.52 9.05
C GLY A 78 -6.34 3.15 9.45
N ARG A 79 -5.70 3.82 8.50
CA ARG A 79 -4.42 4.53 8.72
C ARG A 79 -4.52 5.60 9.81
N ASP A 80 -5.66 6.26 9.91
CA ASP A 80 -5.96 7.36 10.83
C ASP A 80 -6.22 6.91 12.28
N GLY A 81 -6.08 5.61 12.57
CA GLY A 81 -6.21 5.08 13.92
C GLY A 81 -7.55 4.44 14.25
N GLU A 82 -8.51 4.46 13.34
CA GLU A 82 -9.78 3.78 13.54
C GLU A 82 -9.60 2.26 13.45
N VAL A 83 -10.10 1.53 14.45
CA VAL A 83 -10.19 0.07 14.47
C VAL A 83 -11.65 -0.30 14.65
N ILE A 84 -12.19 -1.17 13.77
CA ILE A 84 -13.58 -1.59 13.85
C ILE A 84 -13.72 -3.11 13.85
N ALA A 85 -14.77 -3.60 14.48
CA ALA A 85 -15.25 -4.97 14.35
C ALA A 85 -16.67 -4.93 13.75
N PRO A 86 -16.84 -5.07 12.44
CA PRO A 86 -18.15 -5.12 11.83
C PRO A 86 -18.87 -6.44 12.16
N ASP A 87 -20.16 -6.37 12.25
CA ASP A 87 -21.03 -7.54 12.32
C ASP A 87 -20.97 -8.27 10.96
N PRO A 88 -20.68 -9.56 10.95
CA PRO A 88 -20.47 -10.30 9.71
C PRO A 88 -21.72 -10.44 8.83
N ALA A 89 -22.90 -10.31 9.38
CA ALA A 89 -24.15 -10.42 8.63
C ALA A 89 -24.60 -9.10 8.01
N SER A 90 -24.30 -7.97 8.67
CA SER A 90 -24.84 -6.67 8.27
C SER A 90 -23.79 -5.63 7.90
N GLY A 91 -22.51 -5.85 8.20
CA GLY A 91 -21.44 -4.87 8.04
C GLY A 91 -21.46 -3.71 9.02
N ARG A 92 -22.46 -3.64 9.91
CA ARG A 92 -22.52 -2.59 10.94
C ARG A 92 -21.47 -2.80 11.99
N ALA A 93 -20.79 -1.73 12.43
CA ALA A 93 -19.81 -1.83 13.49
C ALA A 93 -20.47 -2.33 14.80
N LYS A 94 -20.00 -3.46 15.34
CA LYS A 94 -20.28 -3.90 16.69
C LYS A 94 -19.61 -2.97 17.70
N TRP A 95 -18.40 -2.55 17.37
CA TRP A 95 -17.67 -1.49 18.03
C TRP A 95 -16.72 -0.81 17.05
N SER A 96 -16.41 0.44 17.31
CA SER A 96 -15.36 1.21 16.67
C SER A 96 -14.54 1.90 17.74
N GLN A 97 -13.23 1.89 17.61
CA GLN A 97 -12.28 2.52 18.52
C GLN A 97 -11.29 3.36 17.73
N ASP A 98 -11.24 4.64 18.02
CA ASP A 98 -10.17 5.51 17.55
C ASP A 98 -8.98 5.44 18.54
N THR A 99 -7.85 4.93 18.08
CA THR A 99 -6.64 4.75 18.88
C THR A 99 -5.84 6.04 19.04
N LYS A 100 -6.15 7.09 18.26
CA LYS A 100 -5.43 8.37 18.18
C LYS A 100 -3.96 8.16 17.74
N ALA A 101 -3.72 7.21 16.86
CA ALA A 101 -2.40 6.87 16.37
C ALA A 101 -2.44 6.55 14.89
N ASP A 102 -1.37 6.87 14.17
CA ASP A 102 -1.18 6.49 12.79
C ASP A 102 -0.85 5.00 12.69
N LEU A 103 -1.75 4.20 12.15
CA LEU A 103 -1.54 2.76 12.04
C LEU A 103 -0.79 2.40 10.75
N ALA A 104 0.12 1.45 10.84
CA ALA A 104 0.94 0.95 9.73
C ALA A 104 0.80 -0.56 9.53
N ALA A 105 0.32 -1.28 10.52
CA ALA A 105 0.04 -2.71 10.44
C ALA A 105 -1.42 -2.97 10.82
N GLY A 106 -2.05 -3.86 10.05
CA GLY A 106 -3.42 -4.29 10.28
C GLY A 106 -3.57 -5.09 11.57
N PRO A 107 -4.83 -5.37 11.99
CA PRO A 107 -5.08 -6.09 13.22
C PRO A 107 -4.58 -7.52 13.17
N GLY A 108 -3.90 -7.93 14.25
CA GLY A 108 -3.77 -9.34 14.63
C GLY A 108 -4.79 -9.64 15.71
N VAL A 109 -5.46 -10.79 15.65
CA VAL A 109 -6.51 -11.15 16.60
C VAL A 109 -6.25 -12.51 17.22
N GLY A 110 -6.47 -12.63 18.52
CA GLY A 110 -6.31 -13.88 19.28
C GLY A 110 -6.31 -13.67 20.77
N ALA A 111 -6.58 -14.72 21.54
CA ALA A 111 -6.56 -14.70 23.01
C ALA A 111 -7.36 -13.53 23.64
N SER A 112 -8.52 -13.20 23.08
CA SER A 112 -9.38 -12.08 23.50
C SER A 112 -8.79 -10.68 23.25
N LEU A 113 -7.76 -10.56 22.43
CA LEU A 113 -7.11 -9.32 22.07
C LEU A 113 -7.21 -9.04 20.57
N VAL A 114 -7.29 -7.76 20.23
CA VAL A 114 -6.97 -7.23 18.90
C VAL A 114 -5.72 -6.36 19.05
N ALA A 115 -4.65 -6.65 18.31
CA ALA A 115 -3.42 -5.88 18.35
C ALA A 115 -3.20 -5.17 17.01
N VAL A 116 -2.82 -3.89 17.05
CA VAL A 116 -2.48 -3.08 15.87
C VAL A 116 -1.11 -2.43 16.06
N GLY A 117 -0.38 -2.28 14.96
CA GLY A 117 0.93 -1.63 14.94
C GLY A 117 0.84 -0.19 14.45
N THR A 118 1.59 0.69 15.07
CA THR A 118 1.66 2.10 14.70
C THR A 118 2.88 2.40 13.82
N SER A 119 2.85 3.51 13.10
CA SER A 119 3.97 3.94 12.25
C SER A 119 5.22 4.37 13.03
N ASP A 120 5.08 4.67 14.32
CA ASP A 120 6.18 5.00 15.24
C ASP A 120 6.69 3.77 16.03
N GLY A 121 6.32 2.57 15.61
CA GLY A 121 6.86 1.31 16.15
C GLY A 121 6.18 0.82 17.43
N LYS A 122 5.04 1.38 17.80
CA LYS A 122 4.28 0.93 18.99
C LYS A 122 3.25 -0.14 18.62
N VAL A 123 2.84 -0.90 19.63
CA VAL A 123 1.72 -1.85 19.55
C VAL A 123 0.61 -1.38 20.49
N ILE A 124 -0.61 -1.39 20.01
CA ILE A 124 -1.80 -1.08 20.78
C ILE A 124 -2.66 -2.33 20.84
N ALA A 125 -3.01 -2.78 22.04
CA ALA A 125 -3.91 -3.90 22.25
C ALA A 125 -5.27 -3.43 22.72
N LEU A 126 -6.30 -3.98 22.09
CA LEU A 126 -7.69 -3.70 22.39
C LEU A 126 -8.39 -4.99 22.82
N ASP A 127 -9.41 -4.84 23.64
CA ASP A 127 -10.31 -5.94 24.01
C ASP A 127 -11.17 -6.36 22.82
N VAL A 128 -11.19 -7.64 22.51
CA VAL A 128 -11.87 -8.18 21.31
C VAL A 128 -13.39 -7.98 21.35
N ALA A 129 -13.99 -7.94 22.53
CA ALA A 129 -15.44 -7.82 22.69
C ALA A 129 -15.94 -6.38 22.65
N SER A 130 -15.16 -5.45 23.21
CA SER A 130 -15.59 -4.06 23.42
C SER A 130 -14.80 -3.03 22.62
N GLY A 131 -13.65 -3.38 22.05
CA GLY A 131 -12.75 -2.45 21.38
C GLY A 131 -11.98 -1.53 22.32
N LYS A 132 -12.13 -1.62 23.63
CA LYS A 132 -11.43 -0.77 24.59
C LYS A 132 -9.93 -1.02 24.55
N VAL A 133 -9.13 0.05 24.53
CA VAL A 133 -7.68 -0.07 24.64
C VAL A 133 -7.31 -0.62 26.02
N LEU A 134 -6.60 -1.74 26.04
CA LEU A 134 -6.13 -2.41 27.25
C LEU A 134 -4.73 -1.94 27.63
N TRP A 135 -3.83 -1.87 26.67
CA TRP A 135 -2.46 -1.41 26.87
C TRP A 135 -1.83 -0.91 25.55
N LYS A 136 -0.73 -0.18 25.72
CA LYS A 136 0.17 0.25 24.63
C LYS A 136 1.60 -0.11 25.04
N ALA A 137 2.40 -0.58 24.05
CA ALA A 137 3.80 -0.93 24.26
C ALA A 137 4.66 -0.38 23.11
N SER A 138 5.94 -0.11 23.39
CA SER A 138 6.96 0.34 22.44
C SER A 138 8.21 -0.51 22.58
#